data_2a434422026facdb1042273b00ada713
#
_entry.id   2a434422026facdb1042273b00ada713
#
_cell.length_a   1.000
_cell.length_b   1.000
_cell.length_c   1.000
_cell.angle_alpha   90.00
_cell.angle_beta   90.00
_cell.angle_gamma   90.00
#
_symmetry.space_group_name_H-M   'P 1'
#
loop_
_entity.id
_entity.type
_entity.pdbx_description
1 polymer ?
#
loop_
_entity_poly.entity_id
_entity_poly.type
_entity_poly.pdbx_seq_one_letter_code
_entity_poly.pdbx_strand_id
1 'polypeptide(L)' 'MTEKEKLEIIKHSYEVLQGLVKDLNERVKDAQEGIAISDQNLIMGSLYGLDCTAERIRNVYAVMTYLHQGK' A
#
# COMPACT_ATOMS: atom_id res chain seq x y z
N MET A 1 24.59 10.47 -2.41
CA MET A 1 23.72 9.68 -3.30
C MET A 1 23.58 10.40 -4.63
N THR A 2 23.84 9.70 -5.72
CA THR A 2 23.74 10.28 -7.07
C THR A 2 22.27 10.34 -7.52
N GLU A 3 22.01 11.17 -8.54
CA GLU A 3 20.67 11.26 -9.12
C GLU A 3 20.21 9.92 -9.69
N LYS A 4 21.12 9.16 -10.28
CA LYS A 4 20.82 7.83 -10.80
C LYS A 4 20.40 6.87 -9.70
N GLU A 5 21.10 6.89 -8.57
CA GLU A 5 20.76 6.06 -7.43
C GLU A 5 19.40 6.43 -6.85
N LYS A 6 19.10 7.74 -6.75
CA LYS A 6 17.80 8.22 -6.29
C LYS A 6 16.69 7.73 -7.19
N LEU A 7 16.88 7.82 -8.51
CA LEU A 7 15.88 7.38 -9.48
C LEU A 7 15.62 5.88 -9.38
N GLU A 8 16.67 5.09 -9.15
CA GLU A 8 16.52 3.65 -9.00
C GLU A 8 15.71 3.30 -7.76
N ILE A 9 15.96 3.99 -6.65
CA ILE A 9 15.22 3.78 -5.41
C ILE A 9 13.76 4.19 -5.59
N ILE A 10 13.51 5.32 -6.22
CA ILE A 10 12.15 5.81 -6.50
C ILE A 10 11.41 4.81 -7.38
N LYS A 11 12.06 4.32 -8.42
CA LYS A 11 11.47 3.34 -9.32
C LYS A 11 11.10 2.06 -8.58
N HIS A 12 12.00 1.56 -7.76
CA HIS A 12 11.73 0.36 -6.96
C HIS A 12 10.59 0.60 -5.97
N SER A 13 10.59 1.76 -5.32
CA SER A 13 9.51 2.13 -4.39
C SER A 13 8.17 2.20 -5.10
N TYR A 14 8.15 2.72 -6.33
CA TYR A 14 6.94 2.76 -7.14
C TYR A 14 6.40 1.36 -7.45
N GLU A 15 7.30 0.43 -7.77
CA GLU A 15 6.91 -0.96 -8.02
C GLU A 15 6.31 -1.61 -6.77
N VAL A 16 6.91 -1.35 -5.60
CA VAL A 16 6.37 -1.82 -4.33
C VAL A 16 4.99 -1.20 -4.08
N LEU A 17 4.84 0.09 -4.37
CA LEU A 17 3.57 0.79 -4.21
C LEU A 17 2.48 0.18 -5.07
N GLN A 18 2.79 -0.16 -6.32
CA GLN A 18 1.82 -0.81 -7.21
C GLN A 18 1.32 -2.14 -6.63
N GLY A 19 2.24 -2.94 -6.06
CA GLY A 19 1.87 -4.19 -5.41
C GLY A 19 0.98 -3.97 -4.20
N LEU A 20 1.27 -2.94 -3.41
CA LEU A 20 0.46 -2.61 -2.24
C LEU A 20 -0.93 -2.10 -2.61
N VAL A 21 -1.04 -1.32 -3.69
CA VAL A 21 -2.34 -0.85 -4.19
C VAL A 21 -3.18 -2.03 -4.66
N LYS A 22 -2.57 -2.99 -5.34
CA LYS A 22 -3.25 -4.21 -5.77
C LYS A 22 -3.77 -4.99 -4.55
N ASP A 23 -2.95 -5.14 -3.51
CA ASP A 23 -3.35 -5.81 -2.28
C ASP A 23 -4.51 -5.06 -1.61
N LEU A 24 -4.44 -3.73 -1.58
CA LEU A 24 -5.50 -2.90 -1.01
C LEU A 24 -6.83 -3.15 -1.73
N ASN A 25 -6.81 -3.20 -3.07
CA ASN A 25 -8.00 -3.46 -3.87
C ASN A 25 -8.60 -4.83 -3.58
N GLU A 26 -7.76 -5.84 -3.38
CA GLU A 26 -8.23 -7.18 -3.02
C GLU A 26 -8.88 -7.18 -1.65
N ARG A 27 -8.34 -6.44 -0.68
CA ARG A 27 -8.93 -6.32 0.65
C ARG A 27 -10.27 -5.62 0.62
N VAL A 28 -10.41 -4.58 -0.20
CA VAL A 28 -11.70 -3.89 -0.41
C VAL A 28 -12.73 -4.86 -0.95
N LYS A 29 -12.34 -5.67 -1.92
CA LYS A 29 -13.21 -6.67 -2.54
C LYS A 29 -13.69 -7.70 -1.51
N ASP A 30 -12.77 -8.18 -0.66
CA ASP A 30 -13.10 -9.14 0.38
C ASP A 30 -14.08 -8.54 1.39
N ALA A 31 -13.89 -7.27 1.75
CA ALA A 31 -14.81 -6.58 2.66
C ALA A 31 -16.21 -6.46 2.04
N GLN A 32 -16.28 -6.13 0.75
CA GLN A 32 -17.56 -6.05 0.05
C GLN A 32 -18.27 -7.41 0.02
N GLU A 33 -17.51 -8.47 -0.22
CA GLU A 33 -18.06 -9.83 -0.21
C GLU A 33 -18.56 -10.19 1.18
N GLY A 34 -17.80 -9.86 2.22
CA GLY A 34 -18.20 -10.10 3.60
C GLY A 34 -19.50 -9.40 3.94
N ILE A 35 -19.68 -8.16 3.49
CA ILE A 35 -20.92 -7.41 3.69
C ILE A 35 -22.08 -8.11 2.99
N ALA A 36 -21.85 -8.56 1.75
CA ALA A 36 -22.90 -9.22 0.97
C ALA A 36 -23.42 -10.51 1.61
N ILE A 37 -22.54 -11.26 2.28
CA ILE A 37 -22.91 -12.51 2.95
C ILE A 37 -23.09 -12.37 4.47
N SER A 38 -22.99 -11.15 4.98
CA SER A 38 -23.13 -10.82 6.41
C SER A 38 -22.14 -11.59 7.30
N ASP A 39 -20.92 -11.78 6.81
CA ASP A 39 -19.85 -12.46 7.55
C ASP A 39 -18.98 -11.44 8.26
N GLN A 40 -19.23 -11.24 9.56
CA GLN A 40 -18.50 -10.23 10.35
C GLN A 40 -17.01 -10.55 10.46
N ASN A 41 -16.64 -11.82 10.53
CA ASN A 41 -15.24 -12.20 10.63
C ASN A 41 -14.47 -11.82 9.35
N LEU A 42 -15.08 -12.04 8.19
CA LEU A 42 -14.48 -11.67 6.92
C LEU A 42 -14.37 -10.15 6.79
N ILE A 43 -15.41 -9.43 7.21
CA ILE A 43 -15.40 -7.96 7.19
C ILE A 43 -14.26 -7.42 8.07
N MET A 44 -14.20 -7.88 9.32
CA MET A 44 -13.21 -7.37 10.27
C MET A 44 -11.78 -7.73 9.86
N GLY A 45 -11.58 -8.94 9.36
CA GLY A 45 -10.28 -9.37 8.88
C GLY A 45 -9.80 -8.55 7.69
N SER A 46 -10.73 -8.26 6.76
CA SER A 46 -10.43 -7.44 5.60
C SER A 46 -10.11 -6.01 5.97
N LEU A 47 -10.87 -5.43 6.92
CA LEU A 47 -10.62 -4.07 7.40
C LEU A 47 -9.27 -3.96 8.11
N TYR A 48 -8.91 -4.97 8.90
CA TYR A 48 -7.60 -5.00 9.52
C TYR A 48 -6.48 -5.05 8.47
N GLY A 49 -6.66 -5.89 7.44
CA GLY A 49 -5.71 -5.96 6.33
C GLY A 49 -5.58 -4.66 5.57
N LEU A 50 -6.70 -3.94 5.40
CA LEU A 50 -6.70 -2.61 4.78
C LEU A 50 -5.84 -1.63 5.59
N ASP A 51 -6.00 -1.62 6.90
CA ASP A 51 -5.24 -0.73 7.77
C ASP A 51 -3.75 -1.01 7.67
N CYS A 52 -3.35 -2.27 7.74
CA CYS A 52 -1.94 -2.66 7.63
C CYS A 52 -1.36 -2.28 6.27
N THR A 53 -2.10 -2.50 5.19
CA THR A 53 -1.65 -2.18 3.84
C THR A 53 -1.55 -0.67 3.65
N ALA A 54 -2.52 0.09 4.18
CA ALA A 54 -2.51 1.55 4.12
C ALA A 54 -1.28 2.13 4.83
N GLU A 55 -0.90 1.55 5.96
CA GLU A 55 0.30 1.98 6.69
C GLU A 55 1.56 1.74 5.86
N ARG A 56 1.65 0.60 5.18
CA ARG A 56 2.78 0.30 4.30
C ARG A 56 2.85 1.28 3.14
N ILE A 57 1.71 1.61 2.54
CA ILE A 57 1.64 2.60 1.46
C ILE A 57 2.15 3.94 1.96
N ARG A 58 1.74 4.36 3.15
CA ARG A 58 2.20 5.61 3.75
C ARG A 58 3.70 5.62 3.94
N ASN A 59 4.27 4.50 4.39
CA ASN A 59 5.72 4.39 4.61
C ASN A 59 6.49 4.49 3.29
N VAL A 60 6.01 3.84 2.23
CA VAL A 60 6.63 3.95 0.90
C VAL A 60 6.54 5.38 0.38
N TYR A 61 5.38 6.01 0.53
CA TYR A 61 5.20 7.40 0.14
C TYR A 61 6.18 8.32 0.88
N ALA A 62 6.37 8.09 2.17
CA ALA A 62 7.29 8.90 2.98
C ALA A 62 8.73 8.78 2.47
N VAL A 63 9.16 7.58 2.10
CA VAL A 63 10.50 7.38 1.53
C VAL A 63 10.63 8.11 0.19
N MET A 64 9.65 7.99 -0.68
CA MET A 64 9.68 8.65 -1.98
C MET A 64 9.71 10.17 -1.84
N THR A 65 8.91 10.69 -0.91
CA THR A 65 8.85 12.13 -0.65
C THR A 65 10.17 12.63 -0.10
N TYR A 66 10.75 11.88 0.83
CA TYR A 66 12.05 12.24 1.41
C TYR A 66 13.14 12.33 0.33
N LEU A 67 13.18 11.33 -0.56
CA LEU A 67 14.17 11.31 -1.64
C LEU A 67 13.94 12.45 -2.64
N HIS A 68 12.69 12.80 -2.89
CA HIS A 68 12.36 13.90 -3.79
C HIS A 68 12.76 15.25 -3.20
N GLN A 69 12.52 15.44 -1.91
CA GLN A 69 12.81 16.69 -1.21
C GLN A 69 14.27 16.77 -0.75
N GLY A 70 14.88 15.63 -0.47
CA GLY A 70 16.25 15.56 0.01
C GLY A 70 17.25 15.98 -1.06
N LYS A 71 18.10 16.89 -0.77
CA LYS A 71 19.09 17.42 -1.72
C LYS A 71 20.48 16.99 -1.40
#